data_4ea5ab85f3cc2686dd4355a4953c9189
#
_entry.id   4ea5ab85f3cc2686dd4355a4953c9189
#
_cell.length_a   1.000
_cell.length_b   1.000
_cell.length_c   1.000
_cell.angle_alpha   90.00
_cell.angle_beta   90.00
_cell.angle_gamma   90.00
#
_symmetry.space_group_name_H-M   'P 1'
#
loop_
_entity.id
_entity.type
_entity.pdbx_description
1 polymer ?
#
loop_
_entity_poly.entity_id
_entity_poly.type
_entity_poly.pdbx_seq_one_letter_code
_entity_poly.pdbx_strand_id
1 'polypeptide(L)'
;SKESTTVSGDLNIDWGTDDSNKTSGGGLADRSVAFRYASASANVDAEDSAGHNLTLTSDGQTVKYGFENGVLVGYTGSDLAHGTHVFEVSLSDQNDGSYSFKLLGNLDHPAGSAENIVKLSFSFTATDGDGDTSSNSFTVSVKDDVPMIGASASASLTENTTGSAGAEVFQTQTASNVALNINWGADDGNSGAANRSVAFDSAIHTGDVVKTTGAGSPALTSNGTAVQFIRVSDTEIWGVANDNGGQLTTNDRKVFHITLSDNGSGSYTFELLDNVDNIGSGQTNALSLKLGFAATDADGDSASGNFTVTINDDNGRPAIGAPVAGTVDEDGLSGGNT
;
A
#
# COMPACT_ATOMS: atom_id res chain seq x y z
N SER A 1 -11.29 9.45 -12.88
CA SER A 1 -11.26 10.92 -12.78
C SER A 1 -11.18 11.28 -11.31
N LYS A 2 -10.32 12.23 -10.95
CA LYS A 2 -10.22 12.72 -9.59
C LYS A 2 -11.57 13.31 -9.17
N GLU A 3 -12.14 12.83 -8.10
CA GLU A 3 -13.42 13.31 -7.57
C GLU A 3 -13.26 14.71 -6.96
N SER A 4 -14.39 15.44 -6.80
CA SER A 4 -14.36 16.79 -6.24
C SER A 4 -14.16 16.74 -4.72
N THR A 5 -13.20 17.50 -4.21
CA THR A 5 -13.02 17.74 -2.78
C THR A 5 -13.94 18.85 -2.23
N THR A 6 -14.86 19.38 -3.04
CA THR A 6 -15.78 20.43 -2.65
C THR A 6 -17.22 20.02 -3.01
N VAL A 7 -18.12 20.17 -2.05
CA VAL A 7 -19.57 19.98 -2.23
C VAL A 7 -20.32 21.18 -1.65
N SER A 8 -21.40 21.57 -2.30
CA SER A 8 -22.29 22.61 -1.84
C SER A 8 -23.74 22.12 -1.90
N GLY A 9 -24.59 22.63 -1.05
CA GLY A 9 -26.00 22.30 -1.03
C GLY A 9 -26.84 23.42 -0.45
N ASP A 10 -28.16 23.38 -0.75
CA ASP A 10 -29.13 24.34 -0.23
C ASP A 10 -29.56 23.92 1.19
N LEU A 11 -29.77 24.90 2.04
CA LEU A 11 -30.30 24.70 3.42
C LEU A 11 -31.82 24.63 3.43
N ASN A 12 -32.49 25.07 2.33
CA ASN A 12 -33.95 25.10 2.15
C ASN A 12 -34.67 25.86 3.25
N ILE A 13 -34.18 27.06 3.55
CA ILE A 13 -34.75 27.92 4.59
C ILE A 13 -35.90 28.70 3.97
N ASP A 14 -37.11 28.57 4.54
CA ASP A 14 -38.22 29.48 4.29
C ASP A 14 -38.15 30.63 5.30
N TRP A 15 -37.82 31.81 4.82
CA TRP A 15 -37.64 33.02 5.64
C TRP A 15 -38.98 33.69 6.03
N GLY A 16 -40.09 33.24 5.48
CA GLY A 16 -41.40 33.86 5.73
C GLY A 16 -41.52 35.25 5.10
N THR A 17 -42.17 36.16 5.81
CA THR A 17 -42.41 37.55 5.38
C THR A 17 -41.30 38.51 5.75
N ASP A 18 -40.46 38.12 6.74
CA ASP A 18 -39.37 38.95 7.29
C ASP A 18 -38.04 38.57 6.64
N ASP A 19 -38.04 38.45 5.33
CA ASP A 19 -36.97 37.89 4.49
C ASP A 19 -35.86 38.90 4.09
N SER A 20 -35.85 40.09 4.69
CA SER A 20 -34.88 41.13 4.38
C SER A 20 -33.45 40.67 4.59
N ASN A 21 -32.64 40.83 3.56
CA ASN A 21 -31.21 40.53 3.58
C ASN A 21 -30.37 41.74 3.17
N LYS A 22 -29.66 42.32 4.12
CA LYS A 22 -28.80 43.50 3.88
C LYS A 22 -27.40 43.09 3.55
N THR A 23 -26.85 43.68 2.51
CA THR A 23 -25.49 43.41 2.06
C THR A 23 -24.39 44.05 2.91
N SER A 24 -24.73 44.88 3.85
CA SER A 24 -23.78 45.49 4.81
C SER A 24 -24.54 46.14 6.00
N GLY A 25 -24.00 45.95 7.18
CA GLY A 25 -24.37 46.76 8.36
C GLY A 25 -25.13 46.08 9.46
N GLY A 26 -25.41 44.81 9.44
CA GLY A 26 -26.02 44.04 10.56
C GLY A 26 -27.09 44.81 11.39
N GLY A 27 -28.01 44.16 11.99
CA GLY A 27 -28.98 44.76 12.87
C GLY A 27 -30.41 44.26 12.59
N LEU A 28 -31.41 44.83 13.27
CA LEU A 28 -32.81 44.49 13.00
C LEU A 28 -33.15 44.61 11.51
N ALA A 29 -33.86 43.64 10.99
CA ALA A 29 -34.20 43.46 9.58
C ALA A 29 -33.08 42.96 8.69
N ASP A 30 -32.18 42.12 9.21
CA ASP A 30 -31.12 41.44 8.45
C ASP A 30 -31.14 39.98 8.83
N ARG A 31 -31.59 39.12 7.92
CA ARG A 31 -31.60 37.68 8.12
C ARG A 31 -30.17 37.13 8.16
N SER A 32 -29.98 35.99 8.78
CA SER A 32 -28.66 35.38 8.91
C SER A 32 -28.70 33.87 9.10
N VAL A 33 -27.60 33.19 8.75
CA VAL A 33 -27.37 31.79 9.13
C VAL A 33 -26.07 31.69 9.90
N ALA A 34 -26.09 30.93 10.99
CA ALA A 34 -24.92 30.73 11.81
C ALA A 34 -24.80 29.26 12.24
N PHE A 35 -23.58 28.77 12.43
CA PHE A 35 -23.36 27.46 13.05
C PHE A 35 -23.78 27.46 14.51
N ARG A 36 -24.39 26.36 14.96
CA ARG A 36 -24.92 26.20 16.32
C ARG A 36 -23.89 25.58 17.29
N TYR A 37 -22.63 25.82 17.15
CA TYR A 37 -21.61 25.24 18.03
C TYR A 37 -21.21 26.22 19.14
N ALA A 38 -21.17 25.72 20.39
CA ALA A 38 -21.00 26.55 21.57
C ALA A 38 -19.54 26.87 21.92
N SER A 39 -18.55 26.21 21.35
CA SER A 39 -17.15 26.51 21.65
C SER A 39 -16.18 26.02 20.56
N ALA A 40 -15.12 26.80 20.34
CA ALA A 40 -13.93 26.34 19.60
C ALA A 40 -13.27 25.15 20.34
N SER A 41 -12.78 24.17 19.61
CA SER A 41 -12.04 22.98 20.11
C SER A 41 -12.91 21.80 20.57
N ALA A 42 -14.21 21.77 20.32
CA ALA A 42 -15.00 20.55 20.45
C ALA A 42 -14.66 19.54 19.32
N ASN A 43 -15.00 18.29 19.52
CA ASN A 43 -14.88 17.28 18.46
C ASN A 43 -16.01 17.48 17.44
N VAL A 44 -15.74 17.16 16.17
CA VAL A 44 -16.78 17.15 15.13
C VAL A 44 -17.67 15.93 15.32
N ASP A 45 -18.99 16.11 15.22
CA ASP A 45 -19.93 14.99 15.24
C ASP A 45 -19.79 14.20 13.94
N ALA A 46 -19.31 12.97 14.05
CA ALA A 46 -19.10 12.06 12.96
C ALA A 46 -19.74 10.71 13.22
N GLU A 47 -20.27 10.08 12.18
CA GLU A 47 -20.89 8.77 12.23
C GLU A 47 -20.37 7.90 11.06
N ASP A 48 -20.33 6.60 11.29
CA ASP A 48 -20.12 5.63 10.22
C ASP A 48 -21.37 5.49 9.32
N SER A 49 -21.28 4.65 8.29
CA SER A 49 -22.40 4.38 7.38
C SER A 49 -23.63 3.76 8.08
N ALA A 50 -23.43 3.12 9.23
CA ALA A 50 -24.49 2.49 10.04
C ALA A 50 -25.09 3.44 11.09
N GLY A 51 -24.52 4.65 11.27
CA GLY A 51 -24.98 5.65 12.22
C GLY A 51 -24.39 5.49 13.62
N HIS A 52 -23.23 4.83 13.76
CA HIS A 52 -22.52 4.81 15.03
C HIS A 52 -21.59 6.03 15.13
N ASN A 53 -21.58 6.66 16.28
CA ASN A 53 -20.69 7.80 16.52
C ASN A 53 -19.22 7.41 16.44
N LEU A 54 -18.46 8.24 15.76
CA LEU A 54 -17.02 8.10 15.58
C LEU A 54 -16.28 9.27 16.23
N THR A 55 -15.08 9.00 16.73
CA THR A 55 -14.10 10.07 16.95
C THR A 55 -13.40 10.31 15.61
N LEU A 56 -13.66 11.47 15.01
CA LEU A 56 -13.06 11.83 13.72
C LEU A 56 -11.57 12.05 13.89
N THR A 57 -10.78 11.37 13.06
CA THR A 57 -9.33 11.50 13.02
C THR A 57 -8.84 11.78 11.59
N SER A 58 -7.63 12.29 11.50
CA SER A 58 -6.88 12.51 10.26
C SER A 58 -5.41 12.23 10.56
N ASP A 59 -4.78 11.34 9.83
CA ASP A 59 -3.43 10.83 10.11
C ASP A 59 -3.27 10.36 11.57
N GLY A 60 -4.27 9.67 12.13
CA GLY A 60 -4.31 9.19 13.50
C GLY A 60 -4.47 10.28 14.57
N GLN A 61 -4.64 11.55 14.20
CA GLN A 61 -4.83 12.67 15.11
C GLN A 61 -6.30 13.09 15.17
N THR A 62 -6.82 13.32 16.38
CA THR A 62 -8.22 13.77 16.56
C THR A 62 -8.46 15.10 15.85
N VAL A 63 -9.48 15.16 15.01
CA VAL A 63 -9.96 16.38 14.37
C VAL A 63 -10.84 17.17 15.34
N LYS A 64 -10.49 18.43 15.54
CA LYS A 64 -11.24 19.43 16.30
C LYS A 64 -11.78 20.45 15.32
N TYR A 65 -12.73 21.29 15.76
CA TYR A 65 -13.16 22.41 14.94
C TYR A 65 -13.02 23.74 15.67
N GLY A 66 -12.90 24.78 14.88
CA GLY A 66 -12.87 26.17 15.33
C GLY A 66 -13.41 27.08 14.25
N PHE A 67 -13.46 28.37 14.53
CA PHE A 67 -13.97 29.36 13.59
C PHE A 67 -12.87 30.34 13.20
N GLU A 68 -12.73 30.55 11.89
CA GLU A 68 -11.87 31.56 11.33
C GLU A 68 -12.67 32.38 10.30
N ASN A 69 -12.82 33.68 10.55
CA ASN A 69 -13.55 34.62 9.66
C ASN A 69 -14.99 34.14 9.28
N GLY A 70 -15.69 33.50 10.21
CA GLY A 70 -17.04 32.98 9.98
C GLY A 70 -17.11 31.61 9.30
N VAL A 71 -15.97 31.04 8.91
CA VAL A 71 -15.84 29.69 8.38
C VAL A 71 -15.56 28.72 9.52
N LEU A 72 -16.27 27.60 9.54
CA LEU A 72 -15.98 26.49 10.44
C LEU A 72 -14.83 25.67 9.82
N VAL A 73 -13.76 25.49 10.58
CA VAL A 73 -12.56 24.77 10.14
C VAL A 73 -12.37 23.54 11.02
N GLY A 74 -12.31 22.36 10.41
CA GLY A 74 -11.82 21.14 11.04
C GLY A 74 -10.31 21.11 10.97
N TYR A 75 -9.63 20.82 12.09
CA TYR A 75 -8.17 20.82 12.16
C TYR A 75 -7.63 19.78 13.12
N THR A 76 -6.38 19.35 12.90
CA THR A 76 -5.60 18.54 13.84
C THR A 76 -4.51 19.38 14.50
N GLY A 77 -3.95 18.90 15.61
CA GLY A 77 -2.88 19.59 16.34
C GLY A 77 -3.38 20.33 17.59
N SER A 78 -2.55 21.27 18.10
CA SER A 78 -2.79 21.94 19.39
C SER A 78 -3.90 22.98 19.32
N ASP A 79 -3.89 23.81 18.28
CA ASP A 79 -4.82 24.92 18.07
C ASP A 79 -5.02 25.18 16.57
N LEU A 80 -6.05 25.97 16.24
CA LEU A 80 -6.43 26.28 14.87
C LEU A 80 -5.34 27.02 14.09
N ALA A 81 -4.60 27.93 14.74
CA ALA A 81 -3.62 28.79 14.07
C ALA A 81 -2.33 28.05 13.64
N HIS A 82 -2.01 26.94 14.32
CA HIS A 82 -0.80 26.13 14.08
C HIS A 82 -1.13 24.69 13.68
N GLY A 83 -2.40 24.35 13.66
CA GLY A 83 -2.88 23.03 13.27
C GLY A 83 -2.90 22.82 11.76
N THR A 84 -3.06 21.58 11.35
CA THR A 84 -3.31 21.24 9.95
C THR A 84 -4.80 21.30 9.69
N HIS A 85 -5.22 22.11 8.72
CA HIS A 85 -6.62 22.19 8.31
C HIS A 85 -7.00 20.94 7.51
N VAL A 86 -8.08 20.30 7.91
CA VAL A 86 -8.60 19.06 7.33
C VAL A 86 -9.81 19.33 6.44
N PHE A 87 -10.70 20.23 6.89
CA PHE A 87 -11.83 20.67 6.08
C PHE A 87 -12.28 22.08 6.46
N GLU A 88 -13.04 22.72 5.57
CA GLU A 88 -13.67 24.02 5.77
C GLU A 88 -15.16 23.92 5.44
N VAL A 89 -16.00 24.61 6.22
CA VAL A 89 -17.44 24.72 5.97
C VAL A 89 -17.87 26.15 6.10
N SER A 90 -18.54 26.69 5.08
CA SER A 90 -19.11 28.03 5.09
C SER A 90 -20.61 27.96 4.92
N LEU A 91 -21.31 28.92 5.51
CA LEU A 91 -22.75 29.12 5.37
C LEU A 91 -23.02 30.44 4.63
N SER A 92 -24.12 30.50 3.93
CA SER A 92 -24.61 31.69 3.26
C SER A 92 -26.13 31.80 3.46
N ASP A 93 -26.61 33.00 3.74
CA ASP A 93 -28.03 33.35 3.87
C ASP A 93 -28.65 33.85 2.57
N GLN A 94 -27.91 33.77 1.47
CA GLN A 94 -28.45 34.14 0.14
C GLN A 94 -29.51 33.14 -0.30
N ASN A 95 -30.59 33.67 -0.95
CA ASN A 95 -31.74 32.87 -1.38
C ASN A 95 -32.33 32.06 -0.21
N ASP A 96 -32.47 30.74 -0.37
CA ASP A 96 -32.99 29.81 0.64
C ASP A 96 -31.92 29.29 1.58
N GLY A 97 -30.79 29.99 1.66
CA GLY A 97 -29.60 29.58 2.43
C GLY A 97 -28.81 28.44 1.74
N SER A 98 -27.51 28.45 1.92
CA SER A 98 -26.65 27.38 1.37
C SER A 98 -25.44 27.10 2.25
N TYR A 99 -24.82 25.95 2.01
CA TYR A 99 -23.52 25.61 2.58
C TYR A 99 -22.52 25.25 1.49
N SER A 100 -21.25 25.41 1.81
CA SER A 100 -20.14 24.85 1.03
C SER A 100 -19.18 24.14 1.97
N PHE A 101 -18.90 22.87 1.69
CA PHE A 101 -17.90 22.05 2.37
C PHE A 101 -16.72 21.82 1.44
N LYS A 102 -15.51 21.97 1.96
CA LYS A 102 -14.27 21.68 1.23
C LYS A 102 -13.38 20.79 2.07
N LEU A 103 -13.05 19.62 1.56
CA LEU A 103 -12.04 18.72 2.13
C LEU A 103 -10.63 19.19 1.71
N LEU A 104 -9.73 19.32 2.69
CA LEU A 104 -8.35 19.81 2.53
C LEU A 104 -7.31 18.74 2.82
N GLY A 105 -7.63 17.80 3.71
CA GLY A 105 -6.79 16.65 4.10
C GLY A 105 -7.61 15.38 4.13
N ASN A 106 -6.95 14.22 4.30
CA ASN A 106 -7.61 12.95 4.48
C ASN A 106 -8.40 12.92 5.81
N LEU A 107 -9.37 12.05 5.86
CA LEU A 107 -10.05 11.65 7.09
C LEU A 107 -9.86 10.16 7.25
N ASP A 108 -9.44 9.73 8.43
CA ASP A 108 -9.32 8.31 8.71
C ASP A 108 -10.72 7.69 8.75
N HIS A 109 -10.92 6.62 8.02
CA HIS A 109 -12.15 5.87 7.97
C HIS A 109 -12.07 4.61 8.85
N PRO A 110 -13.21 4.02 9.29
CA PRO A 110 -13.16 2.74 9.97
C PRO A 110 -12.53 1.66 9.09
N ALA A 111 -11.53 0.95 9.61
CA ALA A 111 -10.85 -0.11 8.88
C ALA A 111 -11.85 -1.10 8.25
N GLY A 112 -11.70 -1.35 6.97
CA GLY A 112 -12.57 -2.24 6.20
C GLY A 112 -11.97 -2.45 4.81
N SER A 113 -12.34 -3.45 4.08
CA SER A 113 -11.73 -3.77 2.77
C SER A 113 -12.44 -3.13 1.58
N ALA A 114 -13.12 -2.00 1.75
CA ALA A 114 -13.85 -1.33 0.68
C ALA A 114 -14.07 0.15 1.02
N GLU A 115 -14.20 0.98 -0.01
CA GLU A 115 -14.62 2.37 0.13
C GLU A 115 -15.81 2.49 1.09
N ASN A 116 -15.59 3.03 2.26
CA ASN A 116 -16.62 3.25 3.27
C ASN A 116 -16.97 4.76 3.36
N ILE A 117 -17.87 5.14 4.22
CA ILE A 117 -18.38 6.52 4.30
C ILE A 117 -18.37 6.98 5.75
N VAL A 118 -17.73 8.12 5.98
CA VAL A 118 -17.91 8.91 7.19
C VAL A 118 -18.90 10.04 6.93
N LYS A 119 -19.90 10.20 7.80
CA LYS A 119 -20.90 11.26 7.74
C LYS A 119 -20.58 12.32 8.78
N LEU A 120 -20.47 13.56 8.35
CA LEU A 120 -20.23 14.73 9.20
C LEU A 120 -21.51 15.53 9.31
N SER A 121 -22.02 15.74 10.53
CA SER A 121 -23.25 16.48 10.77
C SER A 121 -22.95 17.89 11.29
N PHE A 122 -23.55 18.89 10.64
CA PHE A 122 -23.38 20.31 10.95
C PHE A 122 -24.71 20.94 11.30
N SER A 123 -24.83 21.43 12.55
CA SER A 123 -26.04 22.13 13.03
C SER A 123 -25.92 23.62 12.78
N PHE A 124 -27.03 24.22 12.34
CA PHE A 124 -27.12 25.65 12.11
C PHE A 124 -28.41 26.25 12.67
N THR A 125 -28.43 27.55 12.85
CA THR A 125 -29.60 28.37 13.18
C THR A 125 -29.78 29.42 12.11
N ALA A 126 -30.98 29.50 11.58
CA ALA A 126 -31.45 30.61 10.74
C ALA A 126 -32.17 31.62 11.63
N THR A 127 -31.91 32.89 11.39
CA THR A 127 -32.58 34.03 12.06
C THR A 127 -33.13 34.93 10.98
N ASP A 128 -34.40 35.24 11.04
CA ASP A 128 -35.07 36.16 10.08
C ASP A 128 -34.86 37.65 10.42
N GLY A 129 -35.47 38.54 9.67
CA GLY A 129 -35.21 39.97 9.76
C GLY A 129 -35.73 40.64 11.04
N ASP A 130 -36.68 40.05 11.76
CA ASP A 130 -37.19 40.58 13.04
C ASP A 130 -36.63 39.80 14.27
N GLY A 131 -35.85 38.73 14.04
CA GLY A 131 -35.10 38.03 15.07
C GLY A 131 -35.66 36.68 15.48
N ASP A 132 -36.69 36.16 14.82
CA ASP A 132 -37.20 34.82 15.06
C ASP A 132 -36.20 33.76 14.53
N THR A 133 -36.09 32.66 15.24
CA THR A 133 -35.05 31.65 14.96
C THR A 133 -35.61 30.26 14.74
N SER A 134 -34.97 29.53 13.80
CA SER A 134 -35.20 28.11 13.61
C SER A 134 -33.86 27.38 13.45
N SER A 135 -33.77 26.13 13.90
CA SER A 135 -32.55 25.36 13.85
C SER A 135 -32.74 24.04 13.11
N ASN A 136 -31.73 23.64 12.35
CA ASN A 136 -31.69 22.36 11.65
C ASN A 136 -30.25 21.89 11.53
N SER A 137 -30.02 20.78 10.81
CA SER A 137 -28.71 20.27 10.50
C SER A 137 -28.65 19.77 9.06
N PHE A 138 -27.44 19.75 8.48
CA PHE A 138 -27.16 19.07 7.23
C PHE A 138 -26.00 18.10 7.42
N THR A 139 -25.90 17.12 6.54
CA THR A 139 -24.88 16.08 6.59
C THR A 139 -24.05 16.09 5.32
N VAL A 140 -22.74 16.01 5.46
CA VAL A 140 -21.80 15.78 4.38
C VAL A 140 -21.24 14.36 4.51
N SER A 141 -21.30 13.60 3.44
CA SER A 141 -20.71 12.27 3.37
C SER A 141 -19.34 12.37 2.72
N VAL A 142 -18.32 11.94 3.43
CA VAL A 142 -16.96 11.81 2.91
C VAL A 142 -16.74 10.32 2.63
N LYS A 143 -16.38 10.03 1.38
CA LYS A 143 -16.12 8.68 0.90
C LYS A 143 -14.62 8.40 0.99
N ASP A 144 -14.32 7.22 1.44
CA ASP A 144 -12.97 6.71 1.59
C ASP A 144 -12.25 6.54 0.25
N ASP A 145 -10.94 6.56 0.32
CA ASP A 145 -10.03 6.19 -0.78
C ASP A 145 -9.24 4.95 -0.35
N VAL A 146 -9.14 3.98 -1.20
CA VAL A 146 -8.47 2.70 -0.92
C VAL A 146 -7.21 2.55 -1.77
N PRO A 147 -6.20 1.82 -1.32
CA PRO A 147 -4.99 1.64 -2.11
C PRO A 147 -5.29 0.91 -3.41
N MET A 148 -4.64 1.33 -4.49
CA MET A 148 -4.76 0.72 -5.81
C MET A 148 -3.41 0.18 -6.26
N ILE A 149 -3.39 -1.06 -6.73
CA ILE A 149 -2.17 -1.68 -7.24
C ILE A 149 -2.18 -1.66 -8.76
N GLY A 150 -1.24 -0.93 -9.34
CA GLY A 150 -0.97 -0.96 -10.77
C GLY A 150 -0.21 -2.24 -11.19
N ALA A 151 0.16 -2.30 -12.46
CA ALA A 151 1.01 -3.40 -12.92
C ALA A 151 2.40 -3.29 -12.27
N SER A 152 2.75 -4.25 -11.41
CA SER A 152 4.07 -4.31 -10.80
C SER A 152 5.16 -4.55 -11.85
N ALA A 153 6.32 -3.92 -11.67
CA ALA A 153 7.47 -4.18 -12.51
C ALA A 153 8.00 -5.60 -12.28
N SER A 154 8.43 -6.25 -13.34
CA SER A 154 9.06 -7.58 -13.27
C SER A 154 10.57 -7.46 -13.18
N ALA A 155 11.20 -8.28 -12.34
CA ALA A 155 12.64 -8.45 -12.34
C ALA A 155 13.04 -9.57 -13.31
N SER A 156 14.21 -9.43 -13.92
CA SER A 156 14.86 -10.48 -14.72
C SER A 156 16.33 -10.54 -14.35
N LEU A 157 16.77 -11.70 -13.90
CA LEU A 157 18.16 -11.96 -13.53
C LEU A 157 18.69 -13.11 -14.39
N THR A 158 19.99 -13.15 -14.59
CA THR A 158 20.65 -14.27 -15.26
C THR A 158 21.63 -14.90 -14.29
N GLU A 159 21.58 -16.22 -14.14
CA GLU A 159 22.58 -16.95 -13.37
C GLU A 159 23.98 -16.63 -13.91
N ASN A 160 24.91 -16.48 -13.02
CA ASN A 160 26.29 -16.17 -13.41
C ASN A 160 27.27 -16.88 -12.48
N THR A 161 28.27 -17.49 -13.09
CA THR A 161 29.38 -18.13 -12.39
C THR A 161 30.69 -17.49 -12.80
N THR A 162 31.66 -17.44 -11.90
CA THR A 162 33.04 -17.02 -12.18
C THR A 162 34.01 -18.11 -11.73
N GLY A 163 35.10 -18.26 -12.47
CA GLY A 163 36.10 -19.25 -12.17
C GLY A 163 36.54 -20.01 -13.40
N SER A 164 37.46 -21.00 -13.21
CA SER A 164 37.89 -21.92 -14.26
C SER A 164 37.04 -23.18 -14.20
N ALA A 165 36.94 -23.90 -15.34
CA ALA A 165 36.21 -25.16 -15.43
C ALA A 165 36.57 -26.12 -14.27
N GLY A 166 35.57 -26.50 -13.49
CA GLY A 166 35.69 -27.33 -12.29
C GLY A 166 35.98 -26.61 -10.96
N ALA A 167 36.06 -25.27 -10.98
CA ALA A 167 36.19 -24.43 -9.79
C ALA A 167 35.32 -23.16 -9.91
N GLU A 168 34.15 -23.31 -10.50
CA GLU A 168 33.21 -22.20 -10.70
C GLU A 168 32.48 -21.84 -9.39
N VAL A 169 32.35 -20.53 -9.14
CA VAL A 169 31.67 -20.01 -7.98
C VAL A 169 30.49 -19.16 -8.46
N PHE A 170 29.31 -19.46 -7.93
CA PHE A 170 28.10 -18.69 -8.21
C PHE A 170 28.26 -17.23 -7.74
N GLN A 171 27.83 -16.29 -8.58
CA GLN A 171 27.85 -14.87 -8.27
C GLN A 171 26.44 -14.40 -7.95
N THR A 172 26.25 -13.86 -6.77
CA THR A 172 24.96 -13.25 -6.37
C THR A 172 24.48 -12.24 -7.42
N GLN A 173 23.25 -12.39 -7.85
CA GLN A 173 22.57 -11.47 -8.74
C GLN A 173 21.48 -10.74 -7.98
N THR A 174 21.37 -9.44 -8.13
CA THR A 174 20.41 -8.61 -7.38
C THR A 174 19.60 -7.73 -8.31
N ALA A 175 18.28 -7.76 -8.14
CA ALA A 175 17.35 -6.78 -8.68
C ALA A 175 16.82 -5.94 -7.51
N SER A 176 17.29 -4.70 -7.39
CA SER A 176 17.00 -3.84 -6.26
C SER A 176 15.89 -2.83 -6.56
N ASN A 177 15.04 -2.56 -5.58
CA ASN A 177 14.01 -1.52 -5.61
C ASN A 177 13.11 -1.59 -6.86
N VAL A 178 12.69 -2.80 -7.23
CA VAL A 178 11.78 -3.02 -8.36
C VAL A 178 10.37 -2.58 -7.93
N ALA A 179 9.74 -1.69 -8.70
CA ALA A 179 8.51 -1.03 -8.31
C ALA A 179 7.31 -1.99 -8.19
N LEU A 180 6.55 -1.88 -7.11
CA LEU A 180 5.25 -2.53 -6.92
C LEU A 180 4.11 -1.72 -7.55
N ASN A 181 4.34 -0.42 -7.81
CA ASN A 181 3.38 0.51 -8.39
C ASN A 181 2.08 0.63 -7.58
N ILE A 182 2.23 0.79 -6.28
CA ILE A 182 1.12 1.05 -5.36
C ILE A 182 0.78 2.53 -5.41
N ASN A 183 -0.48 2.86 -5.66
CA ASN A 183 -1.06 4.15 -5.36
C ASN A 183 -1.77 4.03 -4.02
N TRP A 184 -1.26 4.69 -3.00
CA TRP A 184 -1.75 4.60 -1.61
C TRP A 184 -3.05 5.38 -1.38
N GLY A 185 -3.46 6.20 -2.36
CA GLY A 185 -4.63 7.05 -2.20
C GLY A 185 -4.37 8.31 -1.39
N ALA A 186 -5.37 8.75 -0.66
CA ALA A 186 -5.30 9.91 0.24
C ALA A 186 -4.66 9.56 1.58
N ASP A 187 -4.79 8.31 2.02
CA ASP A 187 -4.30 7.77 3.29
C ASP A 187 -2.87 7.21 3.14
N ASP A 188 -1.99 8.05 2.59
CA ASP A 188 -0.61 7.69 2.25
C ASP A 188 0.40 7.89 3.39
N GLY A 189 -0.08 8.14 4.61
CA GLY A 189 0.76 8.29 5.80
C GLY A 189 1.71 7.12 5.99
N ASN A 190 2.99 7.39 6.37
CA ASN A 190 4.01 6.36 6.58
C ASN A 190 4.82 6.66 7.85
N SER A 191 4.13 6.94 8.95
CA SER A 191 4.76 7.15 10.26
C SER A 191 3.74 7.18 11.40
N GLY A 192 4.15 6.71 12.57
CA GLY A 192 3.34 6.82 13.79
C GLY A 192 2.09 5.94 13.76
N ALA A 193 0.94 6.54 14.07
CA ALA A 193 -0.35 5.85 14.06
C ALA A 193 -0.93 5.70 12.65
N ALA A 194 -0.59 6.64 11.75
CA ALA A 194 -0.92 6.58 10.32
C ALA A 194 0.26 5.97 9.57
N ASN A 195 0.30 4.66 9.48
CA ASN A 195 1.46 3.94 8.93
C ASN A 195 1.01 2.86 7.94
N ARG A 196 1.10 3.19 6.66
CA ARG A 196 0.90 2.22 5.58
C ARG A 196 1.93 1.11 5.63
N SER A 197 1.66 0.00 4.97
CA SER A 197 2.55 -1.16 4.97
C SER A 197 2.41 -2.02 3.71
N VAL A 198 3.44 -2.82 3.45
CA VAL A 198 3.37 -3.95 2.51
C VAL A 198 3.69 -5.23 3.26
N ALA A 199 3.06 -6.31 2.84
CA ALA A 199 3.33 -7.63 3.38
C ALA A 199 3.27 -8.68 2.27
N PHE A 200 4.04 -9.75 2.37
CA PHE A 200 3.82 -10.92 1.53
C PHE A 200 2.45 -11.52 1.79
N ASP A 201 1.84 -12.07 0.72
CA ASP A 201 0.57 -12.76 0.84
C ASP A 201 0.60 -13.76 2.02
N SER A 202 -0.45 -13.76 2.80
CA SER A 202 -0.61 -14.66 3.95
C SER A 202 -0.62 -16.14 3.57
N ALA A 203 -0.88 -16.45 2.30
CA ALA A 203 -0.81 -17.81 1.77
C ALA A 203 0.64 -18.34 1.61
N ILE A 204 1.67 -17.49 1.75
CA ILE A 204 3.07 -17.92 1.72
C ILE A 204 3.51 -18.27 3.14
N HIS A 205 3.67 -19.57 3.41
CA HIS A 205 4.08 -20.06 4.73
C HIS A 205 5.49 -20.65 4.70
N THR A 206 6.15 -20.64 5.85
CA THR A 206 7.38 -21.37 6.04
C THR A 206 7.15 -22.88 5.83
N GLY A 207 8.02 -23.51 5.03
CA GLY A 207 7.93 -24.92 4.65
C GLY A 207 7.19 -25.17 3.33
N ASP A 208 6.48 -24.18 2.78
CA ASP A 208 5.84 -24.31 1.47
C ASP A 208 6.89 -24.44 0.38
N VAL A 209 6.67 -25.39 -0.54
CA VAL A 209 7.53 -25.57 -1.70
C VAL A 209 7.34 -24.40 -2.67
N VAL A 210 8.42 -23.75 -3.03
CA VAL A 210 8.45 -22.69 -4.06
C VAL A 210 8.08 -23.28 -5.41
N LYS A 211 7.10 -22.68 -6.09
CA LYS A 211 6.61 -23.13 -7.40
C LYS A 211 6.90 -22.11 -8.48
N THR A 212 7.24 -22.61 -9.67
CA THR A 212 7.36 -21.77 -10.85
C THR A 212 6.01 -21.63 -11.58
N THR A 213 5.89 -20.64 -12.46
CA THR A 213 4.66 -20.36 -13.22
C THR A 213 4.46 -21.26 -14.44
N GLY A 214 5.31 -22.25 -14.67
CA GLY A 214 5.21 -23.18 -15.80
C GLY A 214 3.98 -24.10 -15.72
N ALA A 215 3.71 -24.83 -16.79
CA ALA A 215 2.63 -25.78 -16.87
C ALA A 215 2.73 -26.82 -15.73
N GLY A 216 1.65 -26.99 -14.96
CA GLY A 216 1.63 -27.86 -13.79
C GLY A 216 2.29 -27.27 -12.54
N SER A 217 2.73 -26.00 -12.58
CA SER A 217 3.39 -25.31 -11.47
C SER A 217 4.49 -26.16 -10.81
N PRO A 218 5.53 -26.52 -11.55
CA PRO A 218 6.59 -27.38 -11.02
C PRO A 218 7.32 -26.73 -9.85
N ALA A 219 7.83 -27.55 -8.94
CA ALA A 219 8.66 -27.07 -7.84
C ALA A 219 9.93 -26.43 -8.38
N LEU A 220 10.33 -25.30 -7.79
CA LEU A 220 11.66 -24.78 -7.96
C LEU A 220 12.65 -25.73 -7.26
N THR A 221 13.68 -26.15 -7.94
CA THR A 221 14.74 -26.96 -7.35
C THR A 221 16.10 -26.28 -7.52
N SER A 222 17.03 -26.66 -6.68
CA SER A 222 18.42 -26.24 -6.72
C SER A 222 19.29 -27.44 -6.37
N ASN A 223 20.19 -27.85 -7.28
CA ASN A 223 20.99 -29.08 -7.19
C ASN A 223 20.11 -30.31 -6.83
N GLY A 224 18.99 -30.47 -7.52
CA GLY A 224 18.05 -31.59 -7.34
C GLY A 224 17.19 -31.53 -6.07
N THR A 225 17.34 -30.50 -5.23
CA THR A 225 16.59 -30.36 -3.99
C THR A 225 15.51 -29.29 -4.15
N ALA A 226 14.28 -29.59 -3.72
CA ALA A 226 13.18 -28.62 -3.74
C ALA A 226 13.50 -27.43 -2.84
N VAL A 227 13.22 -26.23 -3.33
CA VAL A 227 13.35 -24.98 -2.58
C VAL A 227 12.07 -24.74 -1.81
N GLN A 228 12.19 -24.41 -0.54
CA GLN A 228 11.09 -24.10 0.36
C GLN A 228 11.22 -22.65 0.86
N PHE A 229 10.06 -22.03 1.17
CA PHE A 229 10.06 -20.72 1.79
C PHE A 229 10.39 -20.79 3.28
N ILE A 230 11.17 -19.83 3.76
CA ILE A 230 11.24 -19.44 5.17
C ILE A 230 10.79 -17.99 5.27
N ARG A 231 9.63 -17.74 5.91
CA ARG A 231 9.11 -16.39 6.17
C ARG A 231 9.71 -15.89 7.49
N VAL A 232 10.58 -14.89 7.40
CA VAL A 232 11.24 -14.26 8.56
C VAL A 232 10.36 -13.18 9.15
N SER A 233 9.68 -12.40 8.27
CA SER A 233 8.74 -11.35 8.65
C SER A 233 7.66 -11.20 7.58
N ASP A 234 6.78 -10.24 7.76
CA ASP A 234 5.80 -9.89 6.74
C ASP A 234 6.43 -9.31 5.47
N THR A 235 7.64 -8.75 5.60
CA THR A 235 8.37 -8.12 4.49
C THR A 235 9.63 -8.87 4.06
N GLU A 236 9.93 -10.03 4.66
CA GLU A 236 11.17 -10.76 4.38
C GLU A 236 10.92 -12.26 4.27
N ILE A 237 11.29 -12.84 3.12
CA ILE A 237 11.25 -14.28 2.86
C ILE A 237 12.56 -14.76 2.24
N TRP A 238 12.90 -16.01 2.56
CA TRP A 238 14.02 -16.74 1.96
C TRP A 238 13.52 -17.96 1.21
N GLY A 239 14.18 -18.29 0.12
CA GLY A 239 14.08 -19.61 -0.52
C GLY A 239 15.30 -20.43 -0.13
N VAL A 240 15.07 -21.58 0.48
CA VAL A 240 16.14 -22.46 0.97
C VAL A 240 15.97 -23.86 0.42
N ALA A 241 17.08 -24.51 0.09
CA ALA A 241 17.14 -25.93 -0.18
C ALA A 241 17.77 -26.62 1.06
N ASN A 242 17.21 -27.77 1.47
CA ASN A 242 17.56 -28.46 2.73
C ASN A 242 17.20 -27.65 3.99
N ASP A 243 15.94 -27.23 4.10
CA ASP A 243 15.41 -26.65 5.35
C ASP A 243 15.52 -27.67 6.50
N ASN A 244 16.20 -27.29 7.58
CA ASN A 244 16.42 -28.10 8.76
C ASN A 244 15.54 -27.70 9.94
N GLY A 245 14.27 -27.42 9.72
CA GLY A 245 13.30 -27.21 10.80
C GLY A 245 12.50 -25.91 10.78
N GLY A 246 12.33 -25.27 9.63
CA GLY A 246 11.46 -24.12 9.44
C GLY A 246 11.99 -22.81 10.04
N GLN A 247 13.25 -22.78 10.43
CA GLN A 247 13.95 -21.61 10.93
C GLN A 247 15.21 -21.38 10.09
N LEU A 248 15.43 -20.13 9.67
CA LEU A 248 16.63 -19.79 8.90
C LEU A 248 17.89 -20.00 9.76
N THR A 249 18.76 -20.90 9.34
CA THR A 249 20.01 -21.24 10.03
C THR A 249 21.24 -21.05 9.12
N THR A 250 22.42 -21.18 9.69
CA THR A 250 23.67 -21.19 8.92
C THR A 250 23.88 -22.45 8.10
N ASN A 251 23.14 -23.52 8.40
CA ASN A 251 23.23 -24.81 7.72
C ASN A 251 22.30 -24.92 6.51
N ASP A 252 21.36 -23.95 6.35
CA ASP A 252 20.45 -23.95 5.23
C ASP A 252 21.17 -23.44 3.99
N ARG A 253 20.96 -24.14 2.87
CA ARG A 253 21.45 -23.67 1.60
C ARG A 253 20.49 -22.61 1.05
N LYS A 254 20.90 -21.35 1.15
CA LYS A 254 20.15 -20.18 0.72
C LYS A 254 20.22 -20.07 -0.79
N VAL A 255 19.07 -20.09 -1.45
CA VAL A 255 18.93 -20.01 -2.90
C VAL A 255 18.55 -18.61 -3.35
N PHE A 256 17.59 -17.98 -2.66
CA PHE A 256 17.24 -16.59 -2.90
C PHE A 256 16.75 -15.89 -1.64
N HIS A 257 16.75 -14.57 -1.68
CA HIS A 257 16.24 -13.70 -0.65
C HIS A 257 15.36 -12.62 -1.26
N ILE A 258 14.23 -12.30 -0.62
CA ILE A 258 13.32 -11.26 -1.09
C ILE A 258 12.91 -10.37 0.08
N THR A 259 12.97 -9.06 -0.15
CA THR A 259 12.45 -8.06 0.78
C THR A 259 11.46 -7.14 0.10
N LEU A 260 10.44 -6.70 0.86
CA LEU A 260 9.47 -5.68 0.46
C LEU A 260 9.75 -4.37 1.19
N SER A 261 9.40 -3.26 0.56
CA SER A 261 9.44 -1.92 1.13
C SER A 261 8.21 -1.12 0.70
N ASP A 262 7.60 -0.38 1.61
CA ASP A 262 6.47 0.53 1.39
C ASP A 262 6.90 1.95 1.02
N ASN A 263 8.19 2.20 0.88
CA ASN A 263 8.70 3.51 0.49
C ASN A 263 8.23 3.91 -0.92
N GLY A 264 7.78 5.17 -1.05
CA GLY A 264 7.24 5.68 -2.32
C GLY A 264 6.04 4.87 -2.81
N SER A 265 6.07 4.34 -4.02
CA SER A 265 5.03 3.47 -4.59
C SER A 265 5.21 1.99 -4.25
N GLY A 266 5.95 1.67 -3.19
CA GLY A 266 6.32 0.31 -2.84
C GLY A 266 7.36 -0.31 -3.77
N SER A 267 8.19 -1.19 -3.25
CA SER A 267 9.20 -1.89 -4.03
C SER A 267 9.54 -3.25 -3.44
N TYR A 268 10.18 -4.08 -4.26
CA TYR A 268 10.83 -5.30 -3.78
C TYR A 268 12.30 -5.36 -4.22
N THR A 269 13.08 -6.07 -3.45
CA THR A 269 14.45 -6.47 -3.82
C THR A 269 14.51 -7.99 -3.86
N PHE A 270 15.04 -8.54 -4.94
CA PHE A 270 15.28 -9.97 -5.10
C PHE A 270 16.77 -10.23 -5.27
N GLU A 271 17.31 -11.13 -4.47
CA GLU A 271 18.69 -11.59 -4.54
C GLU A 271 18.73 -13.09 -4.86
N LEU A 272 19.34 -13.47 -5.96
CA LEU A 272 19.65 -14.85 -6.28
C LEU A 272 21.03 -15.18 -5.71
N LEU A 273 21.11 -16.16 -4.84
CA LEU A 273 22.30 -16.48 -4.04
C LEU A 273 22.94 -17.81 -4.43
N ASP A 274 22.21 -18.68 -5.10
CA ASP A 274 22.68 -19.97 -5.59
C ASP A 274 21.94 -20.32 -6.89
N ASN A 275 22.48 -21.27 -7.65
CA ASN A 275 21.87 -21.72 -8.90
C ASN A 275 20.51 -22.39 -8.66
N VAL A 276 19.65 -22.31 -9.68
CA VAL A 276 18.39 -23.05 -9.75
C VAL A 276 18.43 -24.05 -10.88
N ASP A 277 17.73 -25.18 -10.71
CA ASP A 277 17.69 -26.19 -11.75
C ASP A 277 16.70 -25.78 -12.84
N ASN A 278 17.18 -25.52 -14.03
CA ASN A 278 16.34 -25.22 -15.17
C ASN A 278 15.75 -26.50 -15.78
N ILE A 279 14.42 -26.55 -15.89
CA ILE A 279 13.72 -27.73 -16.40
C ILE A 279 13.56 -27.63 -17.92
N GLY A 280 14.38 -28.38 -18.67
CA GLY A 280 14.26 -28.50 -20.12
C GLY A 280 15.56 -28.77 -20.83
N SER A 281 15.49 -29.33 -22.05
CA SER A 281 16.63 -29.66 -22.92
C SER A 281 16.93 -28.54 -23.92
N GLY A 282 17.14 -27.33 -23.48
CA GLY A 282 17.39 -26.16 -24.34
C GLY A 282 18.36 -25.18 -23.72
N GLN A 283 18.98 -24.35 -24.57
CA GLN A 283 20.08 -23.46 -24.18
C GLN A 283 19.66 -22.13 -23.51
N THR A 284 18.39 -21.88 -23.33
CA THR A 284 17.88 -20.64 -22.76
C THR A 284 16.56 -20.93 -22.07
N ASN A 285 16.61 -21.55 -20.91
CA ASN A 285 15.43 -21.77 -20.10
C ASN A 285 15.29 -20.65 -19.07
N ALA A 286 14.16 -19.99 -19.07
CA ALA A 286 13.79 -19.03 -18.04
C ALA A 286 12.78 -19.66 -17.09
N LEU A 287 13.00 -19.53 -15.81
CA LEU A 287 12.03 -19.84 -14.74
C LEU A 287 11.40 -18.55 -14.26
N SER A 288 10.11 -18.56 -14.01
CA SER A 288 9.43 -17.40 -13.44
C SER A 288 8.76 -17.77 -12.12
N LEU A 289 8.96 -16.94 -11.13
CA LEU A 289 8.31 -16.99 -9.83
C LEU A 289 7.27 -15.89 -9.77
N LYS A 290 6.06 -16.21 -9.36
CA LYS A 290 5.00 -15.23 -9.12
C LYS A 290 4.68 -15.20 -7.63
N LEU A 291 4.83 -14.05 -7.02
CA LEU A 291 4.64 -13.85 -5.58
C LEU A 291 3.55 -12.83 -5.33
N GLY A 292 2.66 -13.15 -4.40
CA GLY A 292 1.61 -12.26 -3.95
C GLY A 292 2.07 -11.35 -2.83
N PHE A 293 1.46 -10.16 -2.76
CA PHE A 293 1.62 -9.22 -1.66
C PHE A 293 0.30 -8.48 -1.40
N ALA A 294 0.18 -7.92 -0.22
CA ALA A 294 -0.86 -6.98 0.16
C ALA A 294 -0.23 -5.62 0.45
N ALA A 295 -0.90 -4.56 0.05
CA ALA A 295 -0.62 -3.19 0.43
C ALA A 295 -1.76 -2.72 1.33
N THR A 296 -1.43 -2.17 2.50
CA THR A 296 -2.39 -1.63 3.46
C THR A 296 -2.04 -0.17 3.69
N ASP A 297 -3.01 0.73 3.51
CA ASP A 297 -2.82 2.16 3.73
C ASP A 297 -2.84 2.55 5.21
N ALA A 298 -2.84 3.85 5.50
CA ALA A 298 -2.61 4.34 6.84
C ALA A 298 -3.80 4.15 7.79
N ASP A 299 -5.01 4.03 7.30
CA ASP A 299 -6.22 3.77 8.09
C ASP A 299 -6.67 2.31 8.08
N GLY A 300 -6.01 1.46 7.27
CA GLY A 300 -6.11 0.01 7.34
C GLY A 300 -6.81 -0.68 6.17
N ASP A 301 -7.14 0.05 5.12
CA ASP A 301 -7.69 -0.55 3.90
C ASP A 301 -6.62 -1.24 3.08
N SER A 302 -6.98 -2.32 2.42
CA SER A 302 -5.99 -3.20 1.80
C SER A 302 -6.34 -3.59 0.37
N ALA A 303 -5.31 -3.62 -0.47
CA ALA A 303 -5.36 -4.18 -1.82
C ALA A 303 -4.30 -5.27 -2.00
N SER A 304 -4.63 -6.29 -2.80
CA SER A 304 -3.72 -7.39 -3.09
C SER A 304 -3.18 -7.30 -4.51
N GLY A 305 -1.90 -7.59 -4.66
CA GLY A 305 -1.21 -7.62 -5.94
C GLY A 305 -0.23 -8.78 -6.06
N ASN A 306 0.49 -8.80 -7.17
CA ASN A 306 1.55 -9.77 -7.37
C ASN A 306 2.67 -9.17 -8.26
N PHE A 307 3.87 -9.70 -8.09
CA PHE A 307 5.00 -9.40 -8.95
C PHE A 307 5.64 -10.69 -9.48
N THR A 308 6.43 -10.57 -10.54
CA THR A 308 7.08 -11.69 -11.18
C THR A 308 8.58 -11.47 -11.21
N VAL A 309 9.32 -12.52 -10.86
CA VAL A 309 10.77 -12.58 -11.01
C VAL A 309 11.11 -13.69 -12.02
N THR A 310 11.87 -13.35 -13.04
CA THR A 310 12.36 -14.29 -14.04
C THR A 310 13.84 -14.55 -13.81
N ILE A 311 14.21 -15.82 -13.71
CA ILE A 311 15.58 -16.28 -13.57
C ILE A 311 15.94 -16.98 -14.89
N ASN A 312 16.91 -16.43 -15.59
CA ASN A 312 17.42 -16.98 -16.85
C ASN A 312 18.64 -17.85 -16.57
N ASP A 313 18.72 -18.96 -17.27
CA ASP A 313 19.91 -19.81 -17.29
C ASP A 313 21.11 -19.05 -17.90
N ASP A 314 22.30 -19.31 -17.42
CA ASP A 314 23.55 -18.69 -17.88
C ASP A 314 24.05 -19.22 -19.23
N ASN A 315 23.35 -20.17 -19.84
CA ASN A 315 23.79 -20.91 -21.04
C ASN A 315 25.10 -21.68 -20.86
N GLY A 316 25.52 -21.93 -19.62
CA GLY A 316 26.72 -22.69 -19.30
C GLY A 316 26.64 -24.11 -19.82
N ARG A 317 27.38 -24.41 -20.86
CA ARG A 317 27.62 -25.78 -21.33
C ARG A 317 28.88 -26.31 -20.69
N PRO A 318 28.92 -27.60 -20.29
CA PRO A 318 30.17 -28.20 -19.90
C PRO A 318 31.19 -28.01 -21.03
N ALA A 319 32.31 -27.37 -20.75
CA ALA A 319 33.42 -27.26 -21.69
C ALA A 319 34.28 -28.50 -21.60
N ILE A 320 34.36 -29.23 -22.70
CA ILE A 320 35.22 -30.41 -22.78
C ILE A 320 36.57 -29.95 -23.34
N GLY A 321 37.59 -29.94 -22.49
CA GLY A 321 38.96 -29.74 -22.92
C GLY A 321 39.47 -30.90 -23.78
N ALA A 322 40.61 -30.73 -24.44
CA ALA A 322 41.22 -31.79 -25.19
C ALA A 322 41.56 -32.99 -24.26
N PRO A 323 41.03 -34.19 -24.51
CA PRO A 323 41.33 -35.33 -23.68
C PRO A 323 42.86 -35.63 -23.76
N VAL A 324 43.42 -35.97 -22.60
CA VAL A 324 44.83 -36.41 -22.57
C VAL A 324 44.90 -37.81 -23.12
N ALA A 325 45.72 -37.99 -24.16
CA ALA A 325 46.01 -39.32 -24.71
C ALA A 325 46.85 -40.13 -23.72
N GLY A 326 46.36 -41.32 -23.40
CA GLY A 326 47.11 -42.29 -22.62
C GLY A 326 47.73 -43.29 -23.53
N THR A 327 48.97 -43.74 -23.24
CA THR A 327 49.64 -44.84 -23.89
C THR A 327 49.81 -46.00 -22.92
N VAL A 328 49.41 -47.16 -23.33
CA VAL A 328 49.66 -48.38 -22.56
C VAL A 328 50.60 -49.24 -23.39
N ASP A 329 51.54 -49.93 -22.72
CA ASP A 329 52.45 -50.83 -23.31
C ASP A 329 52.05 -52.27 -23.01
N GLU A 330 51.99 -53.11 -24.03
CA GLU A 330 51.59 -54.51 -23.87
C GLU A 330 52.73 -55.35 -23.28
N ASP A 331 53.98 -54.83 -23.19
CA ASP A 331 55.08 -55.50 -22.54
C ASP A 331 54.83 -55.85 -21.08
N GLY A 332 53.85 -55.13 -20.41
CA GLY A 332 53.38 -55.43 -19.06
C GLY A 332 52.45 -56.64 -18.95
N LEU A 333 51.97 -57.21 -20.06
CA LEU A 333 51.11 -58.37 -20.04
C LEU A 333 51.98 -59.66 -19.89
N SER A 334 51.39 -60.73 -19.32
CA SER A 334 52.00 -62.02 -19.19
C SER A 334 52.29 -62.58 -20.58
N GLY A 335 53.58 -62.57 -21.04
CA GLY A 335 54.01 -62.96 -22.37
C GLY A 335 54.42 -61.78 -23.27
N GLY A 336 54.43 -60.53 -22.77
CA GLY A 336 55.02 -59.41 -23.49
C GLY A 336 56.56 -59.55 -23.64
N ASN A 337 57.14 -58.90 -24.68
CA ASN A 337 58.56 -58.87 -24.89
C ASN A 337 59.25 -57.91 -23.93
N THR A 338 60.37 -58.26 -23.32
CA THR A 338 61.19 -57.34 -22.49
C THR A 338 62.20 -56.63 -23.37
#